data_16434600c650a8cc72b5b914714e8685
#
_entry.id   16434600c650a8cc72b5b914714e8685
#
_cell.length_a   1.000
_cell.length_b   1.000
_cell.length_c   1.000
_cell.angle_alpha   90.00
_cell.angle_beta   90.00
_cell.angle_gamma   90.00
#
_symmetry.space_group_name_H-M   'P 1'
#
loop_
_entity.id
_entity.type
_entity.pdbx_description
1 polymer ?
#
loop_
_entity_poly.entity_id
_entity_poly.type
_entity_poly.pdbx_seq_one_letter_code
_entity_poly.pdbx_strand_id
1 'polypeptide(L)'
;MSQFYYPDITAAAFRIKETVELLAAMGHTVHVIAARPHKAVIDGTRVDDGNIHVTRAPIISYVGGGKWNYIIHYISFMLSSVWASWKHPSKFDIVWASSPPLFVGVAGWAVSRLKKAKFVLDVRDIWPDSAATTGQIRAGSPMFRIAKQVEKWLYRVADRITCVAQPMAEYISSYNIERPAVIYNAIPGHYLDAVEAAEKNSAGSHAGEPLTVAYVGNMGYCQNLGLVIDAAEKLQDAHEQRVRFLLVGEGAEKTKLEARVRDAGLRNVEIQGAVPKAEALRISIASSALVLLLKNDGTMDKTIPSKVFDYLATGRPILFGLQGEARSILASTGGNIEFDAESSDSLVAAVRRFIETCNALAPLAAGHRELVRKRFRRESMTKELDRVFGNLLNDCR
;
A
#
# COMPACT_ATOMS: atom_id res chain seq x y z
N MET A 1 9.51 14.73 -1.02
CA MET A 1 8.23 15.28 -1.53
C MET A 1 7.20 14.18 -1.67
N SER A 2 6.01 14.38 -1.17
CA SER A 2 4.89 13.44 -1.28
C SER A 2 3.58 14.20 -1.25
N GLN A 3 2.60 13.83 -2.06
CA GLN A 3 1.30 14.49 -2.00
C GLN A 3 0.58 14.18 -0.68
N PHE A 4 0.66 12.92 -0.21
CA PHE A 4 0.05 12.48 1.04
C PHE A 4 1.09 12.40 2.15
N TYR A 5 0.78 12.99 3.29
CA TYR A 5 1.58 12.91 4.50
C TYR A 5 0.65 13.02 5.71
N TYR A 6 1.09 12.44 6.85
CA TYR A 6 0.34 12.58 8.11
C TYR A 6 -0.10 14.04 8.34
N PRO A 7 -1.36 14.34 8.74
CA PRO A 7 -2.38 13.46 9.32
C PRO A 7 -3.35 12.78 8.33
N ASP A 8 -3.09 12.78 7.00
CA ASP A 8 -3.88 11.96 6.09
C ASP A 8 -3.81 10.47 6.47
N ILE A 9 -4.95 9.77 6.48
CA ILE A 9 -5.03 8.32 6.75
C ILE A 9 -4.91 7.55 5.44
N THR A 10 -3.68 7.38 4.95
CA THR A 10 -3.39 6.55 3.78
C THR A 10 -2.13 5.73 4.01
N ALA A 11 -2.02 4.56 3.36
CA ALA A 11 -0.80 3.74 3.44
C ALA A 11 0.45 4.53 3.00
N ALA A 12 0.30 5.42 2.01
CA ALA A 12 1.34 6.32 1.55
C ALA A 12 1.80 7.29 2.64
N ALA A 13 0.84 7.95 3.34
CA ALA A 13 1.14 8.91 4.38
C ALA A 13 1.87 8.26 5.56
N PHE A 14 1.42 7.08 6.01
CA PHE A 14 2.09 6.33 7.07
C PHE A 14 3.50 5.91 6.68
N ARG A 15 3.68 5.35 5.46
CA ARG A 15 5.00 4.94 4.98
C ARG A 15 5.99 6.12 4.97
N ILE A 16 5.59 7.26 4.43
CA ILE A 16 6.47 8.43 4.36
C ILE A 16 6.77 8.98 5.76
N LYS A 17 5.77 9.08 6.64
CA LYS A 17 5.95 9.53 8.03
C LYS A 17 7.00 8.65 8.74
N GLU A 18 6.79 7.34 8.76
CA GLU A 18 7.66 6.38 9.44
C GLU A 18 9.10 6.42 8.86
N THR A 19 9.24 6.54 7.53
CA THR A 19 10.56 6.66 6.88
C THR A 19 11.26 7.97 7.24
N VAL A 20 10.52 9.09 7.27
CA VAL A 20 11.05 10.42 7.63
C VAL A 20 11.53 10.44 9.08
N GLU A 21 10.75 9.88 10.01
CA GLU A 21 11.14 9.77 11.43
C GLU A 21 12.42 8.95 11.61
N LEU A 22 12.54 7.84 10.90
CA LEU A 22 13.75 7.00 10.94
C LEU A 22 14.98 7.71 10.33
N LEU A 23 14.82 8.43 9.22
CA LEU A 23 15.90 9.23 8.63
C LEU A 23 16.34 10.35 9.58
N ALA A 24 15.40 11.03 10.23
CA ALA A 24 15.71 12.05 11.23
C ALA A 24 16.45 11.46 12.44
N ALA A 25 16.05 10.27 12.90
CA ALA A 25 16.75 9.54 13.96
C ALA A 25 18.17 9.07 13.56
N MET A 26 18.45 8.94 12.25
CA MET A 26 19.80 8.67 11.71
C MET A 26 20.65 9.95 11.57
N GLY A 27 20.11 11.13 11.94
CA GLY A 27 20.84 12.41 11.92
C GLY A 27 20.59 13.28 10.70
N HIS A 28 19.68 12.90 9.80
CA HIS A 28 19.29 13.74 8.67
C HIS A 28 18.35 14.87 9.09
N THR A 29 18.51 16.05 8.51
CA THR A 29 17.48 17.10 8.55
C THR A 29 16.52 16.89 7.38
N VAL A 30 15.26 16.61 7.67
CA VAL A 30 14.26 16.23 6.66
C VAL A 30 13.21 17.32 6.49
N HIS A 31 13.11 17.87 5.28
CA HIS A 31 12.07 18.81 4.90
C HIS A 31 10.99 18.11 4.09
N VAL A 32 9.83 17.90 4.68
CA VAL A 32 8.68 17.28 4.03
C VAL A 32 7.85 18.36 3.33
N ILE A 33 7.67 18.21 2.02
CA ILE A 33 6.75 19.04 1.24
C ILE A 33 5.58 18.17 0.84
N ALA A 34 4.41 18.46 1.39
CA ALA A 34 3.19 17.69 1.18
C ALA A 34 1.98 18.59 0.95
N ALA A 35 0.92 18.05 0.38
CA ALA A 35 -0.34 18.78 0.25
C ALA A 35 -0.95 19.09 1.63
N ARG A 36 -1.82 20.10 1.68
CA ARG A 36 -2.72 20.26 2.83
C ARG A 36 -3.53 18.97 2.98
N PRO A 37 -3.78 18.52 4.22
CA PRO A 37 -4.57 17.31 4.46
C PRO A 37 -5.93 17.38 3.76
N HIS A 38 -6.30 16.36 3.02
CA HIS A 38 -7.52 16.31 2.20
C HIS A 38 -8.14 14.92 2.09
N LYS A 39 -7.55 13.91 2.73
CA LYS A 39 -8.13 12.59 2.98
C LYS A 39 -8.62 12.52 4.43
N ALA A 40 -9.22 11.41 4.84
CA ALA A 40 -9.58 11.24 6.23
C ALA A 40 -8.41 11.63 7.14
N VAL A 41 -8.63 12.51 8.11
CA VAL A 41 -7.60 13.19 8.90
C VAL A 41 -7.74 12.77 10.36
N ILE A 42 -6.61 12.47 11.02
CA ILE A 42 -6.58 12.31 12.48
C ILE A 42 -6.32 13.68 13.11
N ASP A 43 -7.15 14.04 14.08
CA ASP A 43 -7.05 15.33 14.75
C ASP A 43 -5.77 15.42 15.63
N GLY A 44 -5.07 16.53 15.59
CA GLY A 44 -4.36 17.10 16.73
C GLY A 44 -2.90 16.74 16.98
N THR A 45 -2.03 16.42 15.99
CA THR A 45 -0.59 16.37 16.31
C THR A 45 0.27 17.28 15.43
N ARG A 46 1.06 18.13 16.10
CA ARG A 46 2.16 18.88 15.48
C ARG A 46 3.16 17.90 14.84
N VAL A 47 3.54 18.18 13.62
CA VAL A 47 4.40 17.29 12.81
C VAL A 47 5.83 17.84 12.72
N ASP A 48 6.10 19.03 13.25
CA ASP A 48 7.45 19.58 13.35
C ASP A 48 8.10 19.11 14.65
N ASP A 49 9.13 18.30 14.55
CA ASP A 49 9.91 17.79 15.67
C ASP A 49 11.39 17.76 15.31
N GLY A 50 12.18 18.61 16.00
CA GLY A 50 13.63 18.63 15.88
C GLY A 50 14.14 18.74 14.44
N ASN A 51 14.57 17.62 13.86
CA ASN A 51 15.14 17.54 12.51
C ASN A 51 14.07 17.35 11.41
N ILE A 52 12.77 17.38 11.73
CA ILE A 52 11.70 17.22 10.73
C ILE A 52 10.94 18.53 10.60
N HIS A 53 10.91 19.07 9.39
CA HIS A 53 10.18 20.30 9.05
C HIS A 53 9.13 20.02 8.00
N VAL A 54 7.87 20.43 8.21
CA VAL A 54 6.77 20.14 7.27
C VAL A 54 6.21 21.41 6.65
N THR A 55 6.31 21.50 5.33
CA THR A 55 5.69 22.57 4.55
C THR A 55 4.45 22.03 3.83
N ARG A 56 3.29 22.67 4.07
CA ARG A 56 2.01 22.32 3.46
C ARG A 56 1.75 23.18 2.23
N ALA A 57 1.87 22.56 1.05
CA ALA A 57 1.56 23.19 -0.21
C ALA A 57 0.04 23.22 -0.45
N PRO A 58 -0.53 24.33 -0.91
CA PRO A 58 -1.93 24.42 -1.29
C PRO A 58 -2.25 23.41 -2.40
N ILE A 59 -3.46 22.84 -2.35
CA ILE A 59 -3.97 21.93 -3.37
C ILE A 59 -5.42 22.30 -3.66
N ILE A 60 -5.83 22.26 -4.94
CA ILE A 60 -7.22 22.44 -5.33
C ILE A 60 -7.93 21.12 -5.03
N SER A 61 -8.89 21.17 -4.11
CA SER A 61 -9.64 19.99 -3.70
C SER A 61 -10.44 19.42 -4.88
N TYR A 62 -10.42 18.11 -5.01
CA TYR A 62 -11.22 17.40 -5.99
C TYR A 62 -12.67 17.32 -5.50
N VAL A 63 -13.55 18.08 -6.13
CA VAL A 63 -15.00 18.08 -5.87
C VAL A 63 -15.72 17.70 -7.16
N GLY A 64 -16.33 16.49 -7.16
CA GLY A 64 -17.14 16.01 -8.28
C GLY A 64 -16.38 15.23 -9.36
N GLY A 65 -17.07 14.30 -10.03
CA GLY A 65 -16.54 13.19 -10.84
C GLY A 65 -16.01 13.51 -12.25
N GLY A 66 -15.34 14.62 -12.50
CA GLY A 66 -14.81 14.95 -13.82
C GLY A 66 -13.31 14.61 -13.97
N LYS A 67 -12.92 14.01 -15.11
CA LYS A 67 -11.49 13.69 -15.42
C LYS A 67 -10.58 14.92 -15.37
N TRP A 68 -11.07 16.10 -15.75
CA TRP A 68 -10.32 17.36 -15.70
C TRP A 68 -10.06 17.83 -14.29
N ASN A 69 -11.01 17.68 -13.36
CA ASN A 69 -10.83 18.04 -11.96
C ASN A 69 -9.72 17.21 -11.30
N TYR A 70 -9.60 15.94 -11.69
CA TYR A 70 -8.54 15.06 -11.26
C TYR A 70 -7.15 15.55 -11.70
N ILE A 71 -7.01 15.95 -12.95
CA ILE A 71 -5.76 16.48 -13.50
C ILE A 71 -5.41 17.83 -12.83
N ILE A 72 -6.38 18.73 -12.69
CA ILE A 72 -6.20 20.04 -12.04
C ILE A 72 -5.73 19.86 -10.60
N HIS A 73 -6.31 18.91 -9.88
CA HIS A 73 -5.90 18.57 -8.51
C HIS A 73 -4.39 18.23 -8.44
N TYR A 74 -3.90 17.34 -9.29
CA TYR A 74 -2.49 16.95 -9.28
C TYR A 74 -1.55 18.04 -9.80
N ILE A 75 -1.93 18.77 -10.84
CA ILE A 75 -1.13 19.89 -11.35
C ILE A 75 -1.05 21.02 -10.32
N SER A 76 -2.13 21.31 -9.61
CA SER A 76 -2.12 22.34 -8.57
C SER A 76 -1.12 22.02 -7.45
N PHE A 77 -1.06 20.76 -7.02
CA PHE A 77 -0.04 20.32 -6.05
C PHE A 77 1.38 20.41 -6.63
N MET A 78 1.58 19.96 -7.87
CA MET A 78 2.88 20.06 -8.55
C MET A 78 3.40 21.50 -8.53
N LEU A 79 2.61 22.46 -8.99
CA LEU A 79 3.00 23.86 -9.07
C LEU A 79 3.21 24.50 -7.70
N SER A 80 2.29 24.28 -6.77
CA SER A 80 2.37 24.83 -5.42
C SER A 80 3.54 24.26 -4.60
N SER A 81 3.87 22.98 -4.79
CA SER A 81 5.00 22.34 -4.11
C SER A 81 6.34 22.83 -4.65
N VAL A 82 6.48 23.07 -5.95
CA VAL A 82 7.67 23.71 -6.54
C VAL A 82 7.83 25.13 -6.00
N TRP A 83 6.74 25.93 -5.97
CA TRP A 83 6.78 27.28 -5.45
C TRP A 83 7.13 27.36 -3.95
N ALA A 84 6.54 26.47 -3.13
CA ALA A 84 6.85 26.37 -1.71
C ALA A 84 8.33 26.00 -1.48
N SER A 85 8.85 25.07 -2.29
CA SER A 85 10.25 24.66 -2.24
C SER A 85 11.21 25.78 -2.66
N TRP A 86 10.85 26.53 -3.70
CA TRP A 86 11.66 27.64 -4.17
C TRP A 86 11.82 28.75 -3.12
N LYS A 87 10.73 29.08 -2.43
CA LYS A 87 10.75 30.05 -1.32
C LYS A 87 11.47 29.58 -0.07
N HIS A 88 11.68 28.29 0.09
CA HIS A 88 12.35 27.74 1.28
C HIS A 88 13.83 28.13 1.26
N PRO A 89 14.37 28.70 2.36
CA PRO A 89 15.75 29.23 2.36
C PRO A 89 16.83 28.15 2.32
N SER A 90 16.54 26.93 2.80
CA SER A 90 17.52 25.86 2.91
C SER A 90 18.00 25.35 1.56
N LYS A 91 19.27 24.95 1.52
CA LYS A 91 19.81 24.08 0.48
C LYS A 91 19.42 22.64 0.80
N PHE A 92 19.27 21.84 -0.22
CA PHE A 92 19.01 20.40 -0.08
C PHE A 92 20.12 19.63 -0.77
N ASP A 93 20.60 18.56 -0.17
CA ASP A 93 21.54 17.65 -0.83
C ASP A 93 20.79 16.70 -1.77
N ILE A 94 19.63 16.21 -1.33
CA ILE A 94 18.79 15.28 -2.05
C ILE A 94 17.33 15.75 -2.05
N VAL A 95 16.68 15.62 -3.20
CA VAL A 95 15.22 15.70 -3.35
C VAL A 95 14.70 14.30 -3.62
N TRP A 96 14.07 13.68 -2.62
CA TRP A 96 13.40 12.40 -2.73
C TRP A 96 11.90 12.63 -2.99
N ALA A 97 11.41 12.18 -4.16
CA ALA A 97 10.02 12.37 -4.58
C ALA A 97 9.31 11.02 -4.76
N SER A 98 8.23 10.81 -4.01
CA SER A 98 7.50 9.54 -3.94
C SER A 98 6.24 9.59 -4.82
N SER A 99 6.25 8.81 -5.91
CA SER A 99 5.16 8.61 -6.87
C SER A 99 4.37 7.33 -6.52
N PRO A 100 3.04 7.24 -6.71
CA PRO A 100 2.15 8.17 -7.42
C PRO A 100 1.71 9.38 -6.57
N PRO A 101 1.18 10.44 -7.19
CA PRO A 101 0.99 10.63 -8.63
C PRO A 101 2.28 11.02 -9.36
N LEU A 102 2.34 10.77 -10.67
CA LEU A 102 3.50 11.06 -11.52
C LEU A 102 3.97 12.53 -11.44
N PHE A 103 3.04 13.44 -11.25
CA PHE A 103 3.29 14.88 -11.10
C PHE A 103 4.19 15.23 -9.90
N VAL A 104 4.22 14.40 -8.87
CA VAL A 104 5.16 14.56 -7.74
C VAL A 104 6.61 14.34 -8.21
N GLY A 105 6.82 13.38 -9.10
CA GLY A 105 8.13 13.17 -9.73
C GLY A 105 8.58 14.37 -10.54
N VAL A 106 7.68 14.97 -11.35
CA VAL A 106 7.97 16.20 -12.10
C VAL A 106 8.31 17.36 -11.18
N ALA A 107 7.55 17.54 -10.11
CA ALA A 107 7.85 18.56 -9.09
C ALA A 107 9.20 18.31 -8.42
N GLY A 108 9.50 17.06 -8.04
CA GLY A 108 10.78 16.66 -7.45
C GLY A 108 11.97 16.96 -8.34
N TRP A 109 11.87 16.64 -9.63
CA TRP A 109 12.89 17.00 -10.62
C TRP A 109 13.07 18.52 -10.71
N ALA A 110 11.98 19.29 -10.84
CA ALA A 110 12.07 20.75 -10.92
C ALA A 110 12.74 21.37 -9.68
N VAL A 111 12.35 20.90 -8.49
CA VAL A 111 12.95 21.36 -7.22
C VAL A 111 14.42 20.97 -7.15
N SER A 112 14.81 19.77 -7.55
CA SER A 112 16.22 19.34 -7.54
C SER A 112 17.08 20.25 -8.42
N ARG A 113 16.59 20.65 -9.59
CA ARG A 113 17.29 21.58 -10.49
C ARG A 113 17.37 23.00 -9.90
N LEU A 114 16.29 23.51 -9.33
CA LEU A 114 16.25 24.83 -8.67
C LEU A 114 17.19 24.92 -7.47
N LYS A 115 17.28 23.83 -6.69
CA LYS A 115 18.11 23.77 -5.47
C LYS A 115 19.51 23.19 -5.69
N LYS A 116 19.83 22.77 -6.92
CA LYS A 116 21.10 22.08 -7.28
C LYS A 116 21.34 20.83 -6.43
N ALA A 117 20.25 20.10 -6.13
CA ALA A 117 20.22 18.88 -5.35
C ALA A 117 20.16 17.63 -6.24
N LYS A 118 20.57 16.48 -5.72
CA LYS A 118 20.38 15.19 -6.38
C LYS A 118 18.91 14.81 -6.38
N PHE A 119 18.45 14.16 -7.44
CA PHE A 119 17.07 13.72 -7.60
C PHE A 119 16.91 12.21 -7.44
N VAL A 120 16.20 11.79 -6.41
CA VAL A 120 15.83 10.38 -6.19
C VAL A 120 14.32 10.23 -6.43
N LEU A 121 13.95 9.40 -7.41
CA LEU A 121 12.57 9.08 -7.72
C LEU A 121 12.17 7.78 -7.01
N ASP A 122 11.19 7.83 -6.12
CA ASP A 122 10.62 6.66 -5.44
C ASP A 122 9.35 6.22 -6.16
N VAL A 123 9.42 5.10 -6.89
CA VAL A 123 8.31 4.54 -7.67
C VAL A 123 7.61 3.47 -6.84
N ARG A 124 6.37 3.76 -6.42
CA ARG A 124 5.58 2.83 -5.62
C ARG A 124 4.47 2.14 -6.42
N ASP A 125 4.24 2.64 -7.62
CA ASP A 125 3.24 2.12 -8.55
C ASP A 125 3.62 2.48 -9.98
N ILE A 126 3.35 1.60 -10.93
CA ILE A 126 3.63 1.84 -12.34
C ILE A 126 2.48 2.66 -12.93
N TRP A 127 2.64 3.98 -12.86
CA TRP A 127 1.69 4.92 -13.42
C TRP A 127 2.19 5.42 -14.78
N PRO A 128 1.37 5.43 -15.85
CA PRO A 128 -0.10 5.46 -15.86
C PRO A 128 -0.81 4.10 -16.01
N ASP A 129 -0.08 2.98 -16.03
CA ASP A 129 -0.70 1.67 -16.25
C ASP A 129 -1.73 1.35 -15.14
N SER A 130 -1.37 1.53 -13.88
CA SER A 130 -2.28 1.34 -12.74
C SER A 130 -3.50 2.27 -12.78
N ALA A 131 -3.33 3.51 -13.27
CA ALA A 131 -4.46 4.41 -13.49
C ALA A 131 -5.38 3.95 -14.61
N ALA A 132 -4.85 3.25 -15.61
CA ALA A 132 -5.66 2.63 -16.67
C ALA A 132 -6.43 1.42 -16.16
N THR A 133 -5.80 0.56 -15.38
CA THR A 133 -6.44 -0.58 -14.71
C THR A 133 -7.60 -0.16 -13.81
N THR A 134 -7.43 0.92 -13.06
CA THR A 134 -8.50 1.48 -12.19
C THR A 134 -9.56 2.29 -12.95
N GLY A 135 -9.46 2.39 -14.28
CA GLY A 135 -10.40 3.13 -15.12
C GLY A 135 -10.29 4.67 -15.03
N GLN A 136 -9.30 5.19 -14.32
CA GLN A 136 -9.07 6.64 -14.20
C GLN A 136 -8.63 7.27 -15.52
N ILE A 137 -7.84 6.53 -16.31
CA ILE A 137 -7.37 6.92 -17.64
C ILE A 137 -7.67 5.77 -18.61
N ARG A 138 -8.18 6.09 -19.81
CA ARG A 138 -8.37 5.07 -20.84
C ARG A 138 -7.00 4.66 -21.42
N ALA A 139 -6.66 3.38 -21.36
CA ALA A 139 -5.46 2.83 -22.00
C ALA A 139 -5.40 3.21 -23.49
N GLY A 140 -4.20 3.58 -24.00
CA GLY A 140 -3.99 4.00 -25.38
C GLY A 140 -4.51 5.38 -25.73
N SER A 141 -5.20 6.10 -24.84
CA SER A 141 -5.64 7.49 -25.05
C SER A 141 -4.44 8.45 -25.24
N PRO A 142 -4.62 9.62 -25.87
CA PRO A 142 -3.56 10.63 -25.98
C PRO A 142 -2.96 10.99 -24.60
N MET A 143 -3.81 11.13 -23.58
CA MET A 143 -3.38 11.41 -22.20
C MET A 143 -2.52 10.28 -21.63
N PHE A 144 -2.90 9.02 -21.86
CA PHE A 144 -2.10 7.85 -21.47
C PHE A 144 -0.73 7.87 -22.14
N ARG A 145 -0.67 8.15 -23.45
CA ARG A 145 0.58 8.22 -24.19
C ARG A 145 1.51 9.34 -23.68
N ILE A 146 0.96 10.51 -23.40
CA ILE A 146 1.72 11.63 -22.83
C ILE A 146 2.25 11.22 -21.45
N ALA A 147 1.41 10.64 -20.60
CA ALA A 147 1.81 10.17 -19.27
C ALA A 147 2.93 9.12 -19.34
N LYS A 148 2.89 8.19 -20.32
CA LYS A 148 3.97 7.24 -20.60
C LYS A 148 5.28 7.90 -21.01
N GLN A 149 5.22 8.98 -21.78
CA GLN A 149 6.43 9.74 -22.12
C GLN A 149 7.03 10.45 -20.92
N VAL A 150 6.15 11.02 -20.05
CA VAL A 150 6.59 11.66 -18.80
C VAL A 150 7.20 10.62 -17.84
N GLU A 151 6.61 9.44 -17.71
CA GLU A 151 7.16 8.33 -16.94
C GLU A 151 8.58 7.96 -17.41
N LYS A 152 8.74 7.69 -18.72
CA LYS A 152 10.04 7.37 -19.33
C LYS A 152 11.06 8.48 -19.14
N TRP A 153 10.63 9.73 -19.28
CA TRP A 153 11.49 10.88 -19.08
C TRP A 153 11.96 10.98 -17.63
N LEU A 154 11.04 10.82 -16.65
CA LEU A 154 11.38 10.82 -15.22
C LEU A 154 12.42 9.75 -14.86
N TYR A 155 12.27 8.54 -15.41
CA TYR A 155 13.25 7.47 -15.22
C TYR A 155 14.64 7.83 -15.71
N ARG A 156 14.75 8.62 -16.81
CA ARG A 156 16.03 9.04 -17.38
C ARG A 156 16.67 10.23 -16.67
N VAL A 157 15.87 11.11 -16.08
CA VAL A 157 16.39 12.34 -15.43
C VAL A 157 16.63 12.18 -13.93
N ALA A 158 16.20 11.08 -13.34
CA ALA A 158 16.49 10.73 -11.95
C ALA A 158 17.96 10.32 -11.80
N ASP A 159 18.64 10.87 -10.81
CA ASP A 159 20.03 10.47 -10.46
C ASP A 159 20.05 9.04 -9.86
N ARG A 160 18.99 8.65 -9.15
CA ARG A 160 18.72 7.28 -8.68
C ARG A 160 17.21 7.04 -8.62
N ILE A 161 16.84 5.76 -8.75
CA ILE A 161 15.44 5.32 -8.61
C ILE A 161 15.36 4.29 -7.49
N THR A 162 14.33 4.42 -6.65
CA THR A 162 13.91 3.38 -5.71
C THR A 162 12.53 2.85 -6.13
N CYS A 163 12.23 1.59 -5.84
CA CYS A 163 10.93 1.01 -6.09
C CYS A 163 10.54 0.01 -5.00
N VAL A 164 9.32 -0.51 -5.03
CA VAL A 164 8.77 -1.31 -3.91
C VAL A 164 8.65 -2.81 -4.19
N ALA A 165 9.13 -3.28 -5.36
CA ALA A 165 9.05 -4.69 -5.76
C ALA A 165 10.13 -5.03 -6.80
N GLN A 166 10.59 -6.28 -6.83
CA GLN A 166 11.57 -6.75 -7.83
C GLN A 166 11.04 -6.69 -9.27
N PRO A 167 9.80 -7.14 -9.58
CA PRO A 167 9.26 -7.02 -10.92
C PRO A 167 9.13 -5.56 -11.39
N MET A 168 8.91 -4.62 -10.47
CA MET A 168 8.92 -3.20 -10.78
C MET A 168 10.33 -2.71 -11.14
N ALA A 169 11.37 -3.18 -10.44
CA ALA A 169 12.75 -2.87 -10.79
C ALA A 169 13.11 -3.41 -12.18
N GLU A 170 12.67 -4.63 -12.52
CA GLU A 170 12.86 -5.24 -13.84
C GLU A 170 12.16 -4.43 -14.93
N TYR A 171 10.90 -4.04 -14.69
CA TYR A 171 10.14 -3.19 -15.61
C TYR A 171 10.87 -1.85 -15.88
N ILE A 172 11.34 -1.16 -14.84
CA ILE A 172 12.06 0.12 -15.00
C ILE A 172 13.37 -0.10 -15.75
N SER A 173 14.12 -1.16 -15.43
CA SER A 173 15.37 -1.50 -16.11
C SER A 173 15.19 -1.80 -17.60
N SER A 174 14.01 -2.27 -18.02
CA SER A 174 13.70 -2.52 -19.43
C SER A 174 13.76 -1.26 -20.32
N TYR A 175 13.78 -0.08 -19.73
CA TYR A 175 14.00 1.20 -20.42
C TYR A 175 15.48 1.58 -20.58
N ASN A 176 16.42 0.65 -20.42
CA ASN A 176 17.87 0.88 -20.39
C ASN A 176 18.29 1.87 -19.27
N ILE A 177 17.68 1.71 -18.12
CA ILE A 177 17.95 2.48 -16.90
C ILE A 177 18.68 1.57 -15.91
N GLU A 178 19.59 2.14 -15.13
CA GLU A 178 20.24 1.42 -14.02
C GLU A 178 19.17 0.78 -13.10
N ARG A 179 19.42 -0.47 -12.68
CA ARG A 179 18.45 -1.20 -11.86
C ARG A 179 18.11 -0.43 -10.60
N PRO A 180 16.83 -0.13 -10.36
CA PRO A 180 16.38 0.56 -9.14
C PRO A 180 16.71 -0.23 -7.87
N ALA A 181 17.00 0.48 -6.79
CA ALA A 181 17.06 -0.13 -5.48
C ALA A 181 15.65 -0.49 -4.98
N VAL A 182 15.46 -1.74 -4.53
CA VAL A 182 14.15 -2.20 -4.05
C VAL A 182 14.02 -1.93 -2.55
N ILE A 183 13.13 -1.00 -2.21
CA ILE A 183 12.79 -0.59 -0.84
C ILE A 183 11.34 -0.99 -0.57
N TYR A 184 11.15 -2.20 -0.08
CA TYR A 184 9.80 -2.77 0.13
C TYR A 184 8.92 -1.91 1.05
N ASN A 185 7.60 -2.01 0.84
CA ASN A 185 6.62 -1.54 1.81
C ASN A 185 6.70 -2.44 3.06
N ALA A 186 7.42 -1.98 4.07
CA ALA A 186 7.78 -2.75 5.25
C ALA A 186 6.93 -2.35 6.47
N ILE A 187 7.06 -3.08 7.54
CA ILE A 187 6.34 -2.88 8.81
C ILE A 187 7.27 -2.26 9.84
N PRO A 188 6.87 -1.20 10.55
CA PRO A 188 7.66 -0.64 11.65
C PRO A 188 7.72 -1.60 12.83
N GLY A 189 8.85 -1.61 13.55
CA GLY A 189 9.07 -2.52 14.68
C GLY A 189 8.01 -2.41 15.75
N HIS A 190 7.61 -1.20 16.13
CA HIS A 190 6.57 -0.96 17.14
C HIS A 190 5.20 -1.58 16.76
N TYR A 191 4.93 -1.76 15.46
CA TYR A 191 3.71 -2.43 15.02
C TYR A 191 3.76 -3.94 15.31
N LEU A 192 4.92 -4.58 15.13
CA LEU A 192 5.12 -5.98 15.51
C LEU A 192 4.98 -6.16 17.02
N ASP A 193 5.52 -5.25 17.81
CA ASP A 193 5.39 -5.28 19.27
C ASP A 193 3.92 -5.12 19.69
N ALA A 194 3.17 -4.24 19.01
CA ALA A 194 1.73 -4.08 19.25
C ALA A 194 0.92 -5.33 18.88
N VAL A 195 1.29 -6.03 17.81
CA VAL A 195 0.68 -7.32 17.43
C VAL A 195 0.88 -8.35 18.54
N GLU A 196 2.10 -8.50 19.03
CA GLU A 196 2.41 -9.48 20.10
C GLU A 196 1.69 -9.17 21.42
N ALA A 197 1.61 -7.90 21.78
CA ALA A 197 0.86 -7.46 22.94
C ALA A 197 -0.65 -7.72 22.78
N ALA A 198 -1.22 -7.45 21.61
CA ALA A 198 -2.63 -7.69 21.34
C ALA A 198 -2.98 -9.17 21.34
N GLU A 199 -2.10 -10.04 20.83
CA GLU A 199 -2.32 -11.49 20.81
C GLU A 199 -2.33 -12.10 22.22
N LYS A 200 -1.42 -11.66 23.09
CA LYS A 200 -1.41 -12.10 24.50
C LYS A 200 -2.72 -11.77 25.24
N ASN A 201 -3.38 -10.69 24.82
CA ASN A 201 -4.64 -10.24 25.40
C ASN A 201 -5.87 -10.88 24.71
N SER A 202 -5.69 -11.52 23.52
CA SER A 202 -6.77 -12.14 22.73
C SER A 202 -6.89 -13.65 22.92
N ALA A 203 -6.24 -14.24 23.92
CA ALA A 203 -6.27 -15.67 24.21
C ALA A 203 -7.68 -16.12 24.63
N GLY A 204 -8.55 -16.39 23.64
CA GLY A 204 -9.89 -16.87 23.79
C GLY A 204 -10.55 -17.07 22.41
N SER A 205 -10.13 -18.07 21.66
CA SER A 205 -10.94 -18.61 20.57
C SER A 205 -12.22 -19.17 21.22
N HIS A 206 -13.37 -18.57 20.89
CA HIS A 206 -14.66 -19.09 21.34
C HIS A 206 -14.93 -20.42 20.63
N ALA A 207 -14.72 -21.53 21.36
CA ALA A 207 -15.04 -22.85 20.86
C ALA A 207 -16.55 -22.90 20.51
N GLY A 208 -16.86 -23.17 19.25
CA GLY A 208 -18.24 -23.25 18.75
C GLY A 208 -18.72 -22.06 17.91
N GLU A 209 -17.93 -20.97 17.81
CA GLU A 209 -18.27 -19.87 16.86
C GLU A 209 -17.76 -20.15 15.44
N PRO A 210 -18.43 -19.65 14.39
CA PRO A 210 -17.95 -19.76 13.02
C PRO A 210 -16.56 -19.12 12.86
N LEU A 211 -15.69 -19.77 12.08
CA LEU A 211 -14.40 -19.24 11.69
C LEU A 211 -14.57 -17.93 10.92
N THR A 212 -13.89 -16.88 11.33
CA THR A 212 -13.97 -15.58 10.67
C THR A 212 -12.82 -15.43 9.68
N VAL A 213 -13.15 -15.30 8.39
CA VAL A 213 -12.22 -14.94 7.32
C VAL A 213 -12.38 -13.44 7.06
N ALA A 214 -11.37 -12.63 7.42
CA ALA A 214 -11.48 -11.18 7.33
C ALA A 214 -10.67 -10.58 6.16
N TYR A 215 -11.25 -9.52 5.58
CA TYR A 215 -10.54 -8.56 4.75
C TYR A 215 -10.56 -7.21 5.45
N VAL A 216 -9.40 -6.58 5.62
CA VAL A 216 -9.28 -5.27 6.27
C VAL A 216 -8.53 -4.30 5.38
N GLY A 217 -9.21 -3.26 4.88
CA GLY A 217 -8.59 -2.21 4.10
C GLY A 217 -9.45 -1.63 2.98
N ASN A 218 -8.83 -0.97 1.99
CA ASN A 218 -9.54 -0.31 0.91
C ASN A 218 -10.38 -1.29 0.06
N MET A 219 -11.65 -0.97 -0.17
CA MET A 219 -12.59 -1.73 -1.01
C MET A 219 -12.67 -1.09 -2.40
N GLY A 220 -11.56 -1.12 -3.12
CA GLY A 220 -11.46 -0.58 -4.47
C GLY A 220 -11.66 -1.64 -5.55
N TYR A 221 -11.66 -1.19 -6.80
CA TYR A 221 -11.88 -2.02 -7.98
C TYR A 221 -10.86 -3.16 -8.13
N CYS A 222 -9.58 -2.89 -7.83
CA CYS A 222 -8.52 -3.88 -8.00
C CYS A 222 -8.56 -5.02 -6.97
N GLN A 223 -9.21 -4.81 -5.82
CA GLN A 223 -9.28 -5.78 -4.73
C GLN A 223 -10.22 -6.95 -4.99
N ASN A 224 -10.99 -6.92 -6.06
CA ASN A 224 -11.89 -7.99 -6.52
C ASN A 224 -12.79 -8.62 -5.43
N LEU A 225 -13.23 -7.81 -4.45
CA LEU A 225 -14.01 -8.31 -3.31
C LEU A 225 -15.38 -8.90 -3.71
N GLY A 226 -15.86 -8.60 -4.92
CA GLY A 226 -17.03 -9.26 -5.49
C GLY A 226 -16.91 -10.78 -5.53
N LEU A 227 -15.69 -11.29 -5.77
CA LEU A 227 -15.40 -12.72 -5.76
C LEU A 227 -15.58 -13.35 -4.37
N VAL A 228 -15.31 -12.59 -3.30
CA VAL A 228 -15.56 -13.04 -1.92
C VAL A 228 -17.06 -13.16 -1.66
N ILE A 229 -17.86 -12.22 -2.19
CA ILE A 229 -19.34 -12.31 -2.10
C ILE A 229 -19.87 -13.51 -2.86
N ASP A 230 -19.38 -13.77 -4.09
CA ASP A 230 -19.77 -14.95 -4.88
C ASP A 230 -19.44 -16.27 -4.16
N ALA A 231 -18.27 -16.35 -3.52
CA ALA A 231 -17.88 -17.51 -2.74
C ALA A 231 -18.75 -17.68 -1.47
N ALA A 232 -19.08 -16.59 -0.80
CA ALA A 232 -19.93 -16.59 0.38
C ALA A 232 -21.37 -17.07 0.04
N GLU A 233 -21.91 -16.65 -1.09
CA GLU A 233 -23.20 -17.10 -1.60
C GLU A 233 -23.19 -18.62 -1.83
N LYS A 234 -22.21 -19.15 -2.56
CA LYS A 234 -22.04 -20.58 -2.80
C LYS A 234 -21.91 -21.40 -1.51
N LEU A 235 -21.20 -20.87 -0.50
CA LEU A 235 -21.05 -21.53 0.79
C LEU A 235 -22.37 -21.52 1.58
N GLN A 236 -23.15 -20.43 1.53
CA GLN A 236 -24.47 -20.36 2.16
C GLN A 236 -25.46 -21.33 1.50
N ASP A 237 -25.48 -21.41 0.18
CA ASP A 237 -26.31 -22.35 -0.56
C ASP A 237 -25.99 -23.82 -0.26
N ALA A 238 -24.68 -24.08 0.00
CA ALA A 238 -24.22 -25.39 0.45
C ALA A 238 -24.43 -25.62 1.97
N HIS A 239 -25.13 -24.73 2.66
CA HIS A 239 -25.39 -24.79 4.11
C HIS A 239 -24.13 -24.86 4.97
N GLU A 240 -23.00 -24.27 4.52
CA GLU A 240 -21.75 -24.19 5.30
C GLU A 240 -21.86 -23.07 6.35
N GLN A 241 -22.02 -23.45 7.61
CA GLN A 241 -22.23 -22.55 8.74
C GLN A 241 -20.96 -22.32 9.58
N ARG A 242 -19.88 -23.08 9.31
CA ARG A 242 -18.65 -23.02 10.08
C ARG A 242 -17.76 -21.83 9.76
N VAL A 243 -18.12 -21.02 8.74
CA VAL A 243 -17.33 -19.87 8.30
C VAL A 243 -18.21 -18.66 8.05
N ARG A 244 -17.69 -17.49 8.37
CA ARG A 244 -18.25 -16.17 8.00
C ARG A 244 -17.16 -15.26 7.44
N PHE A 245 -17.56 -14.30 6.62
CA PHE A 245 -16.68 -13.28 6.07
C PHE A 245 -16.92 -11.94 6.75
N LEU A 246 -15.83 -11.25 7.10
CA LEU A 246 -15.85 -9.89 7.65
C LEU A 246 -15.04 -8.97 6.74
N LEU A 247 -15.70 -8.03 6.07
CA LEU A 247 -15.07 -7.05 5.20
C LEU A 247 -15.07 -5.69 5.90
N VAL A 248 -13.89 -5.15 6.22
CA VAL A 248 -13.75 -3.90 6.98
C VAL A 248 -13.00 -2.87 6.14
N GLY A 249 -13.60 -1.72 5.90
CA GLY A 249 -12.94 -0.63 5.19
C GLY A 249 -13.89 0.30 4.44
N GLU A 250 -13.30 1.15 3.61
CA GLU A 250 -13.99 2.06 2.70
C GLU A 250 -13.42 1.91 1.28
N GLY A 251 -14.16 2.37 0.28
CA GLY A 251 -13.71 2.36 -1.10
C GLY A 251 -14.83 2.45 -2.12
N ALA A 252 -14.45 2.59 -3.39
CA ALA A 252 -15.41 2.83 -4.48
C ALA A 252 -16.42 1.68 -4.72
N GLU A 253 -16.05 0.45 -4.33
CA GLU A 253 -16.91 -0.74 -4.51
C GLU A 253 -17.80 -1.04 -3.30
N LYS A 254 -17.62 -0.39 -2.14
CA LYS A 254 -18.31 -0.73 -0.89
C LYS A 254 -19.82 -0.75 -1.04
N THR A 255 -20.43 0.34 -1.52
CA THR A 255 -21.89 0.44 -1.69
C THR A 255 -22.45 -0.67 -2.59
N LYS A 256 -21.71 -1.04 -3.64
CA LYS A 256 -22.09 -2.12 -4.53
C LYS A 256 -22.00 -3.49 -3.85
N LEU A 257 -20.97 -3.71 -3.04
CA LEU A 257 -20.82 -4.95 -2.26
C LEU A 257 -21.94 -5.09 -1.22
N GLU A 258 -22.26 -3.99 -0.48
CA GLU A 258 -23.38 -3.95 0.46
C GLU A 258 -24.72 -4.25 -0.20
N ALA A 259 -24.97 -3.68 -1.39
CA ALA A 259 -26.17 -3.98 -2.17
C ALA A 259 -26.25 -5.47 -2.52
N ARG A 260 -25.16 -6.06 -3.02
CA ARG A 260 -25.11 -7.49 -3.37
C ARG A 260 -25.37 -8.41 -2.17
N VAL A 261 -24.75 -8.11 -1.01
CA VAL A 261 -24.98 -8.88 0.23
C VAL A 261 -26.45 -8.86 0.63
N ARG A 262 -27.08 -7.68 0.59
CA ARG A 262 -28.50 -7.50 0.93
C ARG A 262 -29.41 -8.21 -0.07
N ASP A 263 -29.19 -8.01 -1.37
CA ASP A 263 -30.06 -8.50 -2.44
C ASP A 263 -30.00 -10.03 -2.55
N ALA A 264 -28.84 -10.65 -2.27
CA ALA A 264 -28.69 -12.11 -2.17
C ALA A 264 -29.07 -12.69 -0.78
N GLY A 265 -29.43 -11.86 0.19
CA GLY A 265 -29.84 -12.32 1.53
C GLY A 265 -28.74 -13.07 2.27
N LEU A 266 -27.46 -12.66 2.10
CA LEU A 266 -26.33 -13.34 2.71
C LEU A 266 -26.27 -13.06 4.23
N ARG A 267 -26.19 -14.13 5.02
CA ARG A 267 -26.10 -14.08 6.49
C ARG A 267 -24.67 -14.35 6.98
N ASN A 268 -23.84 -14.89 6.12
CA ASN A 268 -22.45 -15.25 6.37
C ASN A 268 -21.44 -14.17 5.94
N VAL A 269 -21.92 -12.96 5.58
CA VAL A 269 -21.08 -11.81 5.22
C VAL A 269 -21.48 -10.59 6.04
N GLU A 270 -20.49 -9.95 6.65
CA GLU A 270 -20.62 -8.67 7.33
C GLU A 270 -19.71 -7.65 6.67
N ILE A 271 -20.21 -6.44 6.37
CA ILE A 271 -19.43 -5.32 5.82
C ILE A 271 -19.45 -4.16 6.82
N GLN A 272 -18.27 -3.74 7.25
CA GLN A 272 -18.09 -2.62 8.18
C GLN A 272 -17.35 -1.45 7.50
N GLY A 273 -17.54 -0.24 8.03
CA GLY A 273 -16.83 0.95 7.61
C GLY A 273 -15.35 0.93 7.98
N ALA A 274 -14.62 1.97 7.57
CA ALA A 274 -13.23 2.14 7.96
C ALA A 274 -13.10 2.34 9.48
N VAL A 275 -12.10 1.69 10.05
CA VAL A 275 -11.76 1.78 11.47
C VAL A 275 -10.35 2.35 11.65
N PRO A 276 -9.99 2.90 12.83
CA PRO A 276 -8.62 3.30 13.15
C PRO A 276 -7.63 2.15 13.01
N LYS A 277 -6.36 2.47 12.69
CA LYS A 277 -5.30 1.46 12.43
C LYS A 277 -5.15 0.43 13.57
N ALA A 278 -5.26 0.87 14.82
CA ALA A 278 -5.19 -0.02 15.98
C ALA A 278 -6.37 -1.00 16.04
N GLU A 279 -7.57 -0.56 15.66
CA GLU A 279 -8.75 -1.41 15.58
C GLU A 279 -8.66 -2.39 14.41
N ALA A 280 -8.21 -1.91 13.23
CA ALA A 280 -7.96 -2.76 12.07
C ALA A 280 -6.98 -3.90 12.41
N LEU A 281 -5.95 -3.60 13.19
CA LEU A 281 -5.01 -4.59 13.70
C LEU A 281 -5.69 -5.61 14.63
N ARG A 282 -6.50 -5.13 15.60
CA ARG A 282 -7.22 -6.02 16.53
C ARG A 282 -8.17 -6.95 15.79
N ILE A 283 -8.93 -6.45 14.82
CA ILE A 283 -9.82 -7.25 13.98
C ILE A 283 -9.01 -8.31 13.21
N SER A 284 -7.89 -7.92 12.60
CA SER A 284 -7.04 -8.85 11.85
C SER A 284 -6.47 -9.96 12.74
N ILE A 285 -6.05 -9.64 13.96
CA ILE A 285 -5.51 -10.63 14.92
C ILE A 285 -6.63 -11.51 15.48
N ALA A 286 -7.82 -10.98 15.72
CA ALA A 286 -8.96 -11.73 16.23
C ALA A 286 -9.58 -12.68 15.17
N SER A 287 -9.29 -12.45 13.90
CA SER A 287 -9.81 -13.30 12.81
C SER A 287 -9.11 -14.64 12.73
N SER A 288 -9.83 -15.67 12.31
CA SER A 288 -9.30 -17.02 12.14
C SER A 288 -8.35 -17.13 10.94
N ALA A 289 -8.64 -16.37 9.86
CA ALA A 289 -7.79 -16.18 8.70
C ALA A 289 -8.04 -14.82 8.07
N LEU A 290 -7.13 -14.40 7.19
CA LEU A 290 -7.25 -13.19 6.38
C LEU A 290 -7.36 -13.56 4.91
N VAL A 291 -8.14 -12.80 4.14
CA VAL A 291 -8.26 -13.00 2.70
C VAL A 291 -7.65 -11.82 1.95
N LEU A 292 -6.81 -12.11 0.96
CA LEU A 292 -6.11 -11.10 0.16
C LEU A 292 -6.11 -11.49 -1.31
N LEU A 293 -6.71 -10.66 -2.14
CA LEU A 293 -6.78 -10.89 -3.57
C LEU A 293 -6.66 -9.60 -4.36
N LEU A 294 -6.21 -9.71 -5.58
CA LEU A 294 -6.19 -8.66 -6.59
C LEU A 294 -6.63 -9.24 -7.93
N LYS A 295 -7.25 -8.42 -8.76
CA LYS A 295 -7.54 -8.79 -10.15
C LYS A 295 -6.25 -9.11 -10.90
N ASN A 296 -6.32 -10.13 -11.72
CA ASN A 296 -5.23 -10.52 -12.60
C ASN A 296 -5.33 -9.74 -13.92
N ASP A 297 -4.70 -8.57 -14.01
CA ASP A 297 -4.74 -7.68 -15.18
C ASP A 297 -3.37 -7.37 -15.78
N GLY A 298 -2.32 -8.12 -15.35
CA GLY A 298 -0.95 -7.97 -15.85
C GLY A 298 -0.22 -6.69 -15.37
N THR A 299 -0.90 -5.84 -14.59
CA THR A 299 -0.30 -4.62 -14.00
C THR A 299 -0.04 -4.80 -12.51
N MET A 300 -1.00 -5.45 -11.82
CA MET A 300 -0.93 -5.65 -10.37
C MET A 300 0.13 -6.69 -9.95
N ASP A 301 0.55 -7.57 -10.83
CA ASP A 301 1.63 -8.56 -10.60
C ASP A 301 3.02 -7.94 -10.46
N LYS A 302 3.20 -6.67 -10.91
CA LYS A 302 4.45 -5.92 -10.75
C LYS A 302 4.56 -5.17 -9.43
N THR A 303 3.51 -5.23 -8.58
CA THR A 303 3.47 -4.54 -7.30
C THR A 303 3.22 -5.50 -6.15
N ILE A 304 3.62 -5.13 -4.94
CA ILE A 304 3.27 -5.86 -3.72
C ILE A 304 2.30 -5.00 -2.92
N PRO A 305 1.04 -5.43 -2.75
CA PRO A 305 0.11 -4.73 -1.87
C PRO A 305 0.69 -4.62 -0.45
N SER A 306 0.60 -3.44 0.17
CA SER A 306 1.09 -3.26 1.55
C SER A 306 0.46 -4.22 2.55
N LYS A 307 -0.77 -4.67 2.28
CA LYS A 307 -1.48 -5.67 3.09
C LYS A 307 -0.76 -7.01 3.20
N VAL A 308 0.07 -7.40 2.23
CA VAL A 308 0.90 -8.61 2.34
C VAL A 308 1.73 -8.55 3.62
N PHE A 309 2.39 -7.42 3.86
CA PHE A 309 3.23 -7.22 5.04
C PHE A 309 2.39 -7.04 6.31
N ASP A 310 1.30 -6.28 6.25
CA ASP A 310 0.38 -6.10 7.38
C ASP A 310 -0.19 -7.45 7.85
N TYR A 311 -0.62 -8.30 6.91
CA TYR A 311 -1.20 -9.61 7.21
C TYR A 311 -0.15 -10.62 7.70
N LEU A 312 1.02 -10.67 7.08
CA LEU A 312 2.13 -11.49 7.59
C LEU A 312 2.51 -11.10 9.02
N ALA A 313 2.47 -9.79 9.35
CA ALA A 313 2.77 -9.32 10.70
C ALA A 313 1.78 -9.85 11.75
N THR A 314 0.51 -10.12 11.38
CA THR A 314 -0.49 -10.68 12.31
C THR A 314 -0.18 -12.12 12.72
N GLY A 315 0.55 -12.88 11.89
CA GLY A 315 0.77 -14.30 12.11
C GLY A 315 -0.50 -15.15 11.95
N ARG A 316 -1.50 -14.66 11.20
CA ARG A 316 -2.72 -15.42 10.88
C ARG A 316 -2.58 -16.10 9.53
N PRO A 317 -3.24 -17.26 9.31
CA PRO A 317 -3.36 -17.87 8.00
C PRO A 317 -3.90 -16.88 6.97
N ILE A 318 -3.35 -16.90 5.75
CA ILE A 318 -3.77 -16.02 4.66
C ILE A 318 -4.29 -16.88 3.50
N LEU A 319 -5.56 -16.66 3.13
CA LEU A 319 -6.11 -17.15 1.87
C LEU A 319 -5.79 -16.08 0.83
N PHE A 320 -5.04 -16.43 -0.22
CA PHE A 320 -4.56 -15.41 -1.15
C PHE A 320 -4.76 -15.78 -2.62
N GLY A 321 -5.23 -14.80 -3.39
CA GLY A 321 -5.31 -14.82 -4.84
C GLY A 321 -4.48 -13.67 -5.39
N LEU A 322 -3.16 -13.87 -5.53
CA LEU A 322 -2.19 -12.87 -5.98
C LEU A 322 -1.28 -13.45 -7.04
N GLN A 323 -0.62 -12.57 -7.80
CA GLN A 323 0.38 -12.92 -8.79
C GLN A 323 1.75 -12.28 -8.47
N GLY A 324 2.75 -12.59 -9.30
CA GLY A 324 4.07 -11.98 -9.22
C GLY A 324 4.81 -12.27 -7.90
N GLU A 325 5.57 -11.29 -7.44
CA GLU A 325 6.42 -11.42 -6.25
C GLU A 325 5.58 -11.58 -4.95
N ALA A 326 4.40 -10.94 -4.89
CA ALA A 326 3.49 -11.09 -3.74
C ALA A 326 3.03 -12.55 -3.55
N ARG A 327 2.70 -13.24 -4.65
CA ARG A 327 2.41 -14.67 -4.67
C ARG A 327 3.59 -15.48 -4.16
N SER A 328 4.79 -15.21 -4.69
CA SER A 328 6.01 -15.93 -4.31
C SER A 328 6.33 -15.80 -2.81
N ILE A 329 6.15 -14.61 -2.24
CA ILE A 329 6.34 -14.36 -0.80
C ILE A 329 5.37 -15.21 0.01
N LEU A 330 4.07 -15.19 -0.30
CA LEU A 330 3.05 -15.91 0.46
C LEU A 330 3.11 -17.43 0.25
N ALA A 331 3.43 -17.89 -0.96
CA ALA A 331 3.58 -19.31 -1.25
C ALA A 331 4.82 -19.93 -0.59
N SER A 332 5.90 -19.14 -0.40
CA SER A 332 7.12 -19.60 0.29
C SER A 332 7.00 -19.64 1.81
N THR A 333 5.92 -19.11 2.38
CA THR A 333 5.65 -19.13 3.81
C THR A 333 4.58 -20.18 4.14
N GLY A 334 4.78 -20.95 5.19
CA GLY A 334 3.78 -21.91 5.68
C GLY A 334 2.52 -21.22 6.20
N GLY A 335 1.43 -21.98 6.34
CA GLY A 335 0.20 -21.48 6.96
C GLY A 335 -0.72 -20.69 6.02
N ASN A 336 -0.45 -20.64 4.71
CA ASN A 336 -1.24 -19.94 3.72
C ASN A 336 -1.93 -20.91 2.74
N ILE A 337 -3.03 -20.46 2.14
CA ILE A 337 -3.75 -21.20 1.10
C ILE A 337 -3.92 -20.33 -0.13
N GLU A 338 -3.37 -20.77 -1.24
CA GLU A 338 -3.52 -20.11 -2.53
C GLU A 338 -4.85 -20.48 -3.20
N PHE A 339 -5.46 -19.50 -3.88
CA PHE A 339 -6.61 -19.70 -4.76
C PHE A 339 -6.50 -18.83 -6.02
N ASP A 340 -7.28 -19.15 -7.05
CA ASP A 340 -7.38 -18.34 -8.25
C ASP A 340 -8.28 -17.12 -8.00
N ALA A 341 -7.72 -15.91 -8.13
CA ALA A 341 -8.42 -14.64 -7.90
C ALA A 341 -9.55 -14.33 -8.91
N GLU A 342 -9.68 -15.14 -9.96
CA GLU A 342 -10.74 -15.01 -10.96
C GLU A 342 -11.81 -16.12 -10.83
N SER A 343 -11.68 -17.03 -9.84
CA SER A 343 -12.57 -18.17 -9.64
C SER A 343 -13.13 -18.22 -8.22
N SER A 344 -14.43 -17.95 -8.07
CA SER A 344 -15.12 -18.12 -6.78
C SER A 344 -15.15 -19.57 -6.31
N ASP A 345 -15.16 -20.54 -7.24
CA ASP A 345 -15.08 -21.97 -6.89
C ASP A 345 -13.71 -22.32 -6.29
N SER A 346 -12.63 -21.72 -6.81
CA SER A 346 -11.30 -21.87 -6.24
C SER A 346 -11.24 -21.28 -4.81
N LEU A 347 -11.86 -20.12 -4.56
CA LEU A 347 -11.94 -19.55 -3.21
C LEU A 347 -12.80 -20.43 -2.29
N VAL A 348 -13.92 -20.96 -2.76
CA VAL A 348 -14.75 -21.92 -1.98
C VAL A 348 -13.92 -23.14 -1.58
N ALA A 349 -13.15 -23.71 -2.50
CA ALA A 349 -12.27 -24.85 -2.22
C ALA A 349 -11.19 -24.50 -1.19
N ALA A 350 -10.59 -23.30 -1.32
CA ALA A 350 -9.60 -22.80 -0.35
C ALA A 350 -10.22 -22.60 1.04
N VAL A 351 -11.42 -22.06 1.14
CA VAL A 351 -12.14 -21.89 2.42
C VAL A 351 -12.49 -23.23 3.05
N ARG A 352 -12.98 -24.21 2.28
CA ARG A 352 -13.25 -25.55 2.79
C ARG A 352 -11.98 -26.23 3.32
N ARG A 353 -10.88 -26.14 2.57
CA ARG A 353 -9.58 -26.61 3.02
C ARG A 353 -9.15 -25.91 4.30
N PHE A 354 -9.35 -24.59 4.41
CA PHE A 354 -9.03 -23.86 5.63
C PHE A 354 -9.84 -24.36 6.82
N ILE A 355 -11.16 -24.57 6.68
CA ILE A 355 -12.03 -25.10 7.74
C ILE A 355 -11.48 -26.43 8.29
N GLU A 356 -11.02 -27.31 7.40
CA GLU A 356 -10.51 -28.64 7.75
C GLU A 356 -9.09 -28.59 8.37
N THR A 357 -8.29 -27.60 8.02
CA THR A 357 -6.86 -27.56 8.37
C THR A 357 -6.47 -26.38 9.26
N CYS A 358 -7.40 -25.56 9.72
CA CYS A 358 -7.10 -24.32 10.47
C CYS A 358 -6.21 -24.54 11.70
N ASN A 359 -6.40 -25.62 12.45
CA ASN A 359 -5.57 -25.98 13.62
C ASN A 359 -4.12 -26.32 13.25
N ALA A 360 -3.89 -26.86 12.05
CA ALA A 360 -2.54 -27.16 11.56
C ALA A 360 -1.87 -25.94 10.92
N LEU A 361 -2.66 -25.04 10.34
CA LEU A 361 -2.14 -23.84 9.67
C LEU A 361 -1.74 -22.73 10.64
N ALA A 362 -2.46 -22.55 11.74
CA ALA A 362 -2.21 -21.50 12.71
C ALA A 362 -0.77 -21.51 13.29
N PRO A 363 -0.20 -22.64 13.73
CA PRO A 363 1.19 -22.69 14.19
C PRO A 363 2.20 -22.35 13.09
N LEU A 364 1.94 -22.74 11.83
CA LEU A 364 2.80 -22.43 10.68
C LEU A 364 2.76 -20.94 10.35
N ALA A 365 1.58 -20.34 10.42
CA ALA A 365 1.39 -18.91 10.18
C ALA A 365 2.08 -18.03 11.24
N ALA A 366 2.26 -18.51 12.47
CA ALA A 366 3.02 -17.80 13.49
C ALA A 366 4.48 -17.49 13.05
N GLY A 367 5.06 -18.30 12.15
CA GLY A 367 6.36 -18.06 11.53
C GLY A 367 6.43 -16.85 10.59
N HIS A 368 5.27 -16.32 10.14
CA HIS A 368 5.21 -15.14 9.26
C HIS A 368 5.90 -13.91 9.87
N ARG A 369 5.76 -13.71 11.19
CA ARG A 369 6.38 -12.59 11.89
C ARG A 369 7.90 -12.62 11.83
N GLU A 370 8.48 -13.81 11.88
CA GLU A 370 9.92 -13.97 11.77
C GLU A 370 10.42 -13.56 10.38
N LEU A 371 9.68 -13.90 9.32
CA LEU A 371 9.96 -13.43 7.98
C LEU A 371 9.90 -11.91 7.91
N VAL A 372 8.85 -11.29 8.50
CA VAL A 372 8.71 -9.82 8.53
C VAL A 372 9.88 -9.18 9.29
N ARG A 373 10.25 -9.72 10.45
CA ARG A 373 11.39 -9.22 11.23
C ARG A 373 12.70 -9.29 10.46
N LYS A 374 12.94 -10.36 9.73
CA LYS A 374 14.19 -10.58 8.98
C LYS A 374 14.27 -9.73 7.70
N ARG A 375 13.17 -9.63 6.96
CA ARG A 375 13.21 -9.11 5.58
C ARG A 375 12.43 -7.84 5.36
N PHE A 376 11.41 -7.56 6.16
CA PHE A 376 10.42 -6.53 5.87
C PHE A 376 10.20 -5.56 7.05
N ARG A 377 11.27 -5.22 7.75
CA ARG A 377 11.24 -4.16 8.76
C ARG A 377 11.46 -2.79 8.13
N ARG A 378 10.68 -1.80 8.54
CA ARG A 378 10.80 -0.41 8.08
C ARG A 378 12.20 0.15 8.36
N GLU A 379 12.74 -0.15 9.52
CA GLU A 379 14.08 0.28 9.93
C GLU A 379 15.17 -0.24 8.98
N SER A 380 15.08 -1.49 8.55
CA SER A 380 16.02 -2.08 7.59
C SER A 380 15.89 -1.47 6.20
N MET A 381 14.65 -1.26 5.76
CA MET A 381 14.37 -0.61 4.46
C MET A 381 14.82 0.85 4.45
N THR A 382 14.66 1.57 5.56
CA THR A 382 15.13 2.95 5.67
C THR A 382 16.66 3.03 5.69
N LYS A 383 17.36 2.08 6.34
CA LYS A 383 18.83 1.98 6.26
C LYS A 383 19.31 1.72 4.83
N GLU A 384 18.59 0.91 4.07
CA GLU A 384 18.92 0.69 2.66
C GLU A 384 18.70 1.95 1.82
N LEU A 385 17.61 2.69 2.06
CA LEU A 385 17.37 3.99 1.45
C LEU A 385 18.48 5.00 1.79
N ASP A 386 18.92 5.04 3.04
CA ASP A 386 20.04 5.88 3.50
C ASP A 386 21.35 5.53 2.78
N ARG A 387 21.64 4.25 2.55
CA ARG A 387 22.79 3.83 1.74
C ARG A 387 22.69 4.34 0.30
N VAL A 388 21.50 4.27 -0.30
CA VAL A 388 21.26 4.82 -1.65
C VAL A 388 21.59 6.31 -1.66
N PHE A 389 21.18 7.06 -0.64
CA PHE A 389 21.48 8.48 -0.51
C PHE A 389 22.98 8.74 -0.32
N GLY A 390 23.63 7.99 0.57
CA GLY A 390 25.07 8.10 0.84
C GLY A 390 25.92 7.82 -0.40
N ASN A 391 25.62 6.75 -1.14
CA ASN A 391 26.34 6.41 -2.37
C ASN A 391 26.18 7.53 -3.40
N LEU A 392 24.97 8.06 -3.59
CA LEU A 392 24.70 9.12 -4.55
C LEU A 392 25.46 10.42 -4.24
N LEU A 393 25.69 10.72 -2.98
CA LEU A 393 26.47 11.90 -2.56
C LEU A 393 27.98 11.67 -2.67
N ASN A 394 28.45 10.43 -2.49
CA ASN A 394 29.88 10.09 -2.58
C ASN A 394 30.35 9.96 -4.03
N ASP A 395 29.49 9.55 -4.97
CA ASP A 395 29.82 9.49 -6.41
C ASP A 395 30.16 10.88 -7.02
N CYS A 396 30.07 11.94 -6.23
CA CYS A 396 30.33 13.33 -6.63
C CYS A 396 31.59 13.92 -5.97
N ARG A 397 32.28 13.18 -5.13
CA ARG A 397 33.57 13.54 -4.57
C ARG A 397 34.69 12.86 -5.32
#